data_d786b2e2589f675e1ee7211470815da9
#
_entry.id   d786b2e2589f675e1ee7211470815da9
#
_cell.length_a   1.000
_cell.length_b   1.000
_cell.length_c   1.000
_cell.angle_alpha   90.00
_cell.angle_beta   90.00
_cell.angle_gamma   90.00
#
_symmetry.space_group_name_H-M   'P 1'
#
loop_
_entity.id
_entity.type
_entity.pdbx_description
1 polymer ?
#
loop_
_entity_poly.entity_id
_entity_poly.type
_entity_poly.pdbx_seq_one_letter_code
_entity_poly.pdbx_strand_id
1 'polypeptide(L)'
;MHDNNSIDGGVILPDPLIDSDVDLRDFAYMPLDVVRFRDSDFTAITDGEAFKAGVLLWCASWHQVPAGSLPNDDRILANLAGFGRFIGEWVKVKAEAVHGWKECNDGRIYHPTICEKAQESWASKQGHHYAKFADRMRKYNKKLESEGKKSIDIPTSEQWIAAGCPKDWVESSTSVPQEFHRNSNGTPKESQNQSSGIPSNSALKGEVI
;
A
#
# COMPACT_ATOMS: atom_id res chain seq x y z
N MET A 1 -13.12 51.68 6.75
CA MET A 1 -12.22 50.74 7.40
C MET A 1 -13.09 49.79 8.21
N HIS A 2 -13.41 48.65 7.67
CA HIS A 2 -14.16 47.57 8.35
C HIS A 2 -13.32 46.34 8.19
N ASP A 3 -12.56 46.05 9.23
CA ASP A 3 -11.81 44.80 9.36
C ASP A 3 -12.80 43.71 9.77
N ASN A 4 -13.33 43.00 8.80
CA ASN A 4 -14.02 41.73 9.02
C ASN A 4 -13.00 40.59 9.04
N ASN A 5 -12.31 40.43 10.18
CA ASN A 5 -11.54 39.23 10.45
C ASN A 5 -12.48 38.21 11.10
N SER A 6 -13.28 37.52 10.30
CA SER A 6 -13.96 36.30 10.72
C SER A 6 -12.93 35.20 10.84
N ILE A 7 -12.42 34.99 12.04
CA ILE A 7 -11.65 33.80 12.40
C ILE A 7 -12.70 32.68 12.55
N ASP A 8 -12.99 31.99 11.46
CA ASP A 8 -13.68 30.71 11.51
C ASP A 8 -12.68 29.74 12.15
N GLY A 9 -12.97 29.30 13.36
CA GLY A 9 -12.12 28.39 14.14
C GLY A 9 -12.14 26.96 13.59
N GLY A 10 -11.84 26.82 12.30
CA GLY A 10 -11.67 25.52 11.65
C GLY A 10 -10.50 24.77 12.31
N VAL A 11 -10.75 23.55 12.78
CA VAL A 11 -9.71 22.64 13.25
C VAL A 11 -8.77 22.39 12.07
N ILE A 12 -7.51 22.83 12.18
CA ILE A 12 -6.48 22.54 11.17
C ILE A 12 -6.11 21.07 11.32
N LEU A 13 -6.55 20.24 10.37
CA LEU A 13 -6.19 18.83 10.33
C LEU A 13 -4.71 18.67 9.91
N PRO A 14 -4.00 17.68 10.47
CA PRO A 14 -2.62 17.40 10.09
C PRO A 14 -2.53 16.87 8.65
N ASP A 15 -1.33 16.97 8.09
CA ASP A 15 -1.01 16.29 6.82
C ASP A 15 -1.04 14.78 6.96
N PRO A 16 -1.21 14.02 5.84
CA PRO A 16 -1.11 12.56 5.82
C PRO A 16 0.17 12.05 6.50
N LEU A 17 0.05 10.95 7.26
CA LEU A 17 1.16 10.42 8.05
C LEU A 17 2.18 9.61 7.22
N ILE A 18 1.91 9.40 5.95
CA ILE A 18 2.74 8.61 5.04
C ILE A 18 2.57 9.12 3.61
N ASP A 19 3.58 8.92 2.77
CA ASP A 19 3.55 9.35 1.37
C ASP A 19 2.45 8.64 0.57
N SER A 20 1.86 9.36 -0.38
CA SER A 20 0.68 8.91 -1.13
C SER A 20 0.92 7.71 -2.06
N ASP A 21 2.18 7.39 -2.37
CA ASP A 21 2.61 6.31 -3.26
C ASP A 21 2.95 5.00 -2.54
N VAL A 22 2.86 4.97 -1.20
CA VAL A 22 3.16 3.76 -0.42
C VAL A 22 2.11 2.69 -0.68
N ASP A 23 2.50 1.67 -1.46
CA ASP A 23 1.66 0.57 -1.92
C ASP A 23 2.21 -0.79 -1.50
N LEU A 24 1.52 -1.43 -0.55
CA LEU A 24 1.86 -2.74 0.02
C LEU A 24 0.83 -3.83 -0.34
N ARG A 25 0.01 -3.63 -1.37
CA ARG A 25 -1.04 -4.59 -1.78
C ARG A 25 -0.51 -5.95 -2.20
N ASP A 26 0.76 -6.04 -2.55
CA ASP A 26 1.48 -7.29 -2.86
C ASP A 26 2.08 -8.01 -1.63
N PHE A 27 1.98 -7.41 -0.44
CA PHE A 27 2.43 -8.04 0.81
C PHE A 27 1.34 -8.94 1.38
N ALA A 28 1.68 -10.21 1.59
CA ALA A 28 0.75 -11.20 2.12
C ALA A 28 0.50 -11.08 3.64
N TYR A 29 1.35 -10.35 4.35
CA TYR A 29 1.26 -10.19 5.80
C TYR A 29 1.71 -8.79 6.22
N MET A 30 1.18 -8.33 7.35
CA MET A 30 1.55 -7.10 8.03
C MET A 30 2.43 -7.44 9.25
N PRO A 31 3.61 -6.81 9.42
CA PRO A 31 4.41 -6.97 10.62
C PRO A 31 3.65 -6.45 11.86
N LEU A 32 3.55 -7.27 12.90
CA LEU A 32 2.93 -6.90 14.16
C LEU A 32 3.98 -6.86 15.27
N ASP A 33 4.16 -5.69 15.89
CA ASP A 33 4.90 -5.58 17.14
C ASP A 33 4.03 -6.13 18.28
N VAL A 34 4.26 -7.38 18.64
CA VAL A 34 3.39 -8.12 19.57
C VAL A 34 3.43 -7.54 20.99
N VAL A 35 4.56 -6.97 21.41
CA VAL A 35 4.69 -6.36 22.74
C VAL A 35 3.92 -5.04 22.77
N ARG A 36 4.18 -4.16 21.82
CA ARG A 36 3.48 -2.88 21.69
C ARG A 36 1.97 -3.06 21.52
N PHE A 37 1.55 -4.09 20.77
CA PHE A 37 0.14 -4.41 20.60
C PHE A 37 -0.50 -4.89 21.90
N ARG A 38 0.10 -5.90 22.56
CA ARG A 38 -0.41 -6.48 23.80
C ARG A 38 -0.56 -5.44 24.92
N ASP A 39 0.41 -4.52 25.01
CA ASP A 39 0.50 -3.54 26.09
C ASP A 39 -0.08 -2.17 25.70
N SER A 40 -0.85 -2.11 24.60
CA SER A 40 -1.48 -0.87 24.10
C SER A 40 -2.77 -0.51 24.84
N ASP A 41 -3.09 0.78 24.89
CA ASP A 41 -4.37 1.27 25.37
C ASP A 41 -5.53 0.65 24.59
N PHE A 42 -5.37 0.47 23.27
CA PHE A 42 -6.37 -0.20 22.44
C PHE A 42 -6.74 -1.58 22.98
N THR A 43 -5.76 -2.41 23.34
CA THR A 43 -6.01 -3.74 23.92
C THR A 43 -6.62 -3.68 25.32
N ALA A 44 -6.28 -2.65 26.09
CA ALA A 44 -6.73 -2.52 27.48
C ALA A 44 -8.17 -1.98 27.62
N ILE A 45 -8.63 -1.14 26.69
CA ILE A 45 -9.90 -0.40 26.83
C ILE A 45 -11.03 -0.88 25.90
N THR A 46 -10.71 -1.57 24.79
CA THR A 46 -11.71 -1.99 23.81
C THR A 46 -12.46 -3.24 24.26
N ASP A 47 -13.77 -3.28 24.02
CA ASP A 47 -14.54 -4.52 24.16
C ASP A 47 -14.27 -5.51 23.02
N GLY A 48 -14.80 -6.72 23.13
CA GLY A 48 -14.51 -7.80 22.17
C GLY A 48 -14.95 -7.50 20.74
N GLU A 49 -16.07 -6.79 20.53
CA GLU A 49 -16.57 -6.41 19.20
C GLU A 49 -15.78 -5.25 18.62
N ALA A 50 -15.49 -4.22 19.41
CA ALA A 50 -14.68 -3.09 19.02
C ALA A 50 -13.24 -3.52 18.71
N PHE A 51 -12.68 -4.42 19.53
CA PHE A 51 -11.35 -5.00 19.31
C PHE A 51 -11.27 -5.74 17.96
N LYS A 52 -12.22 -6.65 17.70
CA LYS A 52 -12.31 -7.37 16.42
C LYS A 52 -12.40 -6.38 15.25
N ALA A 53 -13.28 -5.39 15.36
CA ALA A 53 -13.46 -4.36 14.35
C ALA A 53 -12.17 -3.59 14.08
N GLY A 54 -11.49 -3.13 15.13
CA GLY A 54 -10.24 -2.39 15.02
C GLY A 54 -9.12 -3.19 14.37
N VAL A 55 -8.96 -4.47 14.74
CA VAL A 55 -7.98 -5.36 14.09
C VAL A 55 -8.29 -5.56 12.61
N LEU A 56 -9.57 -5.72 12.23
CA LEU A 56 -9.96 -5.80 10.82
C LEU A 56 -9.66 -4.51 10.05
N LEU A 57 -9.88 -3.35 10.67
CA LEU A 57 -9.51 -2.05 10.07
C LEU A 57 -8.00 -1.93 9.89
N TRP A 58 -7.18 -2.39 10.83
CA TRP A 58 -5.72 -2.42 10.66
C TRP A 58 -5.31 -3.27 9.47
N CYS A 59 -5.85 -4.50 9.37
CA CYS A 59 -5.58 -5.38 8.23
C CYS A 59 -6.03 -4.75 6.91
N ALA A 60 -7.21 -4.13 6.87
CA ALA A 60 -7.73 -3.48 5.68
C ALA A 60 -6.88 -2.28 5.25
N SER A 61 -6.37 -1.49 6.21
CA SER A 61 -5.55 -0.30 5.93
C SER A 61 -4.18 -0.65 5.34
N TRP A 62 -3.63 -1.83 5.67
CA TRP A 62 -2.37 -2.30 5.14
C TRP A 62 -2.36 -2.39 3.61
N HIS A 63 -3.49 -2.76 3.02
CA HIS A 63 -3.66 -2.90 1.58
C HIS A 63 -4.35 -1.69 0.91
N GLN A 64 -4.44 -0.55 1.59
CA GLN A 64 -4.83 0.71 0.95
C GLN A 64 -3.65 1.37 0.25
N VAL A 65 -3.95 2.37 -0.55
CA VAL A 65 -2.98 3.32 -1.10
C VAL A 65 -3.46 4.72 -0.73
N PRO A 66 -2.72 5.41 0.14
CA PRO A 66 -1.51 4.99 0.85
C PRO A 66 -1.79 3.93 1.94
N ALA A 67 -0.81 3.05 2.17
CA ALA A 67 -0.91 2.03 3.22
C ALA A 67 -1.00 2.65 4.62
N GLY A 68 -1.73 1.99 5.54
CA GLY A 68 -1.96 2.50 6.89
C GLY A 68 -3.07 3.56 6.98
N SER A 69 -3.81 3.80 5.88
CA SER A 69 -4.91 4.76 5.83
C SER A 69 -6.24 4.10 5.46
N LEU A 70 -7.35 4.76 5.82
CA LEU A 70 -8.71 4.36 5.43
C LEU A 70 -9.52 5.61 5.05
N PRO A 71 -10.49 5.51 4.12
CA PRO A 71 -11.46 6.58 3.91
C PRO A 71 -12.25 6.85 5.19
N ASN A 72 -12.45 8.12 5.56
CA ASN A 72 -13.25 8.50 6.71
C ASN A 72 -14.75 8.53 6.36
N ASP A 73 -15.29 7.36 6.02
CA ASP A 73 -16.71 7.17 5.69
C ASP A 73 -17.26 5.97 6.47
N ASP A 74 -18.34 6.18 7.23
CA ASP A 74 -18.90 5.14 8.11
C ASP A 74 -19.41 3.91 7.37
N ARG A 75 -19.86 4.04 6.12
CA ARG A 75 -20.33 2.88 5.33
C ARG A 75 -19.16 2.01 4.91
N ILE A 76 -18.05 2.67 4.52
CA ILE A 76 -16.82 1.98 4.14
C ILE A 76 -16.19 1.33 5.37
N LEU A 77 -16.06 2.08 6.45
CA LEU A 77 -15.50 1.58 7.71
C LEU A 77 -16.30 0.41 8.28
N ALA A 78 -17.64 0.51 8.33
CA ALA A 78 -18.50 -0.58 8.77
C ALA A 78 -18.31 -1.86 7.93
N ASN A 79 -18.19 -1.71 6.62
CA ASN A 79 -17.94 -2.85 5.75
C ASN A 79 -16.58 -3.49 6.01
N LEU A 80 -15.53 -2.69 6.14
CA LEU A 80 -14.16 -3.17 6.42
C LEU A 80 -14.03 -3.77 7.82
N ALA A 81 -14.77 -3.26 8.79
CA ALA A 81 -14.83 -3.76 10.16
C ALA A 81 -15.70 -5.02 10.34
N GLY A 82 -16.32 -5.51 9.26
CA GLY A 82 -17.11 -6.74 9.28
C GLY A 82 -18.57 -6.57 9.63
N PHE A 83 -19.09 -5.33 9.74
CA PHE A 83 -20.52 -5.06 9.99
C PHE A 83 -21.34 -5.00 8.70
N GLY A 84 -20.69 -4.87 7.54
CA GLY A 84 -21.39 -4.76 6.25
C GLY A 84 -22.38 -3.59 6.24
N ARG A 85 -23.65 -3.88 5.99
CA ARG A 85 -24.74 -2.87 5.94
C ARG A 85 -25.31 -2.48 7.31
N PHE A 86 -24.88 -3.10 8.40
CA PHE A 86 -25.41 -2.83 9.74
C PHE A 86 -24.72 -1.62 10.39
N ILE A 87 -24.91 -0.44 9.78
CA ILE A 87 -24.26 0.82 10.22
C ILE A 87 -24.61 1.16 11.67
N GLY A 88 -25.85 0.87 12.12
CA GLY A 88 -26.27 1.12 13.49
C GLY A 88 -25.46 0.35 14.54
N GLU A 89 -25.01 -0.87 14.23
CA GLU A 89 -24.14 -1.65 15.12
C GLU A 89 -22.70 -1.13 15.05
N TRP A 90 -22.22 -0.79 13.87
CA TRP A 90 -20.93 -0.14 13.70
C TRP A 90 -20.77 1.12 14.54
N VAL A 91 -21.75 2.03 14.49
CA VAL A 91 -21.70 3.31 15.23
C VAL A 91 -21.51 3.10 16.73
N LYS A 92 -22.07 2.02 17.30
CA LYS A 92 -21.95 1.71 18.74
C LYS A 92 -20.49 1.42 19.15
N VAL A 93 -19.71 0.79 18.28
CA VAL A 93 -18.34 0.35 18.57
C VAL A 93 -17.27 1.23 17.91
N LYS A 94 -17.68 2.13 17.00
CA LYS A 94 -16.77 2.96 16.18
C LYS A 94 -15.73 3.68 17.03
N ALA A 95 -16.15 4.36 18.09
CA ALA A 95 -15.26 5.20 18.90
C ALA A 95 -14.07 4.41 19.46
N GLU A 96 -14.31 3.17 19.89
CA GLU A 96 -13.27 2.28 20.39
C GLU A 96 -12.50 1.62 19.26
N ALA A 97 -13.18 1.15 18.22
CA ALA A 97 -12.56 0.48 17.07
C ALA A 97 -11.56 1.36 16.29
N VAL A 98 -11.82 2.69 16.24
CA VAL A 98 -10.90 3.67 15.63
C VAL A 98 -10.00 4.35 16.65
N HIS A 99 -9.86 3.80 17.86
CA HIS A 99 -8.93 4.34 18.86
C HIS A 99 -7.51 4.43 18.30
N GLY A 100 -6.85 5.57 18.50
CA GLY A 100 -5.49 5.82 18.00
C GLY A 100 -5.39 6.27 16.53
N TRP A 101 -6.48 6.23 15.77
CA TRP A 101 -6.50 6.79 14.41
C TRP A 101 -6.51 8.32 14.44
N LYS A 102 -5.93 8.93 13.41
CA LYS A 102 -5.88 10.38 13.22
C LYS A 102 -6.51 10.75 11.89
N GLU A 103 -7.44 11.68 11.92
CA GLU A 103 -7.99 12.29 10.72
C GLU A 103 -6.97 13.30 10.15
N CYS A 104 -6.77 13.26 8.82
CA CYS A 104 -5.87 14.13 8.10
C CYS A 104 -6.62 14.99 7.07
N ASN A 105 -5.95 16.02 6.56
CA ASN A 105 -6.52 17.04 5.68
C ASN A 105 -6.93 16.52 4.29
N ASP A 106 -6.54 15.29 3.94
CA ASP A 106 -6.95 14.59 2.72
C ASP A 106 -8.29 13.83 2.85
N GLY A 107 -8.98 13.96 3.99
CA GLY A 107 -10.25 13.28 4.26
C GLY A 107 -10.13 11.79 4.61
N ARG A 108 -8.92 11.32 4.92
CA ARG A 108 -8.65 9.95 5.36
C ARG A 108 -8.28 9.90 6.84
N ILE A 109 -8.40 8.74 7.43
CA ILE A 109 -7.88 8.45 8.76
C ILE A 109 -6.63 7.56 8.63
N TYR A 110 -5.65 7.81 9.48
CA TYR A 110 -4.35 7.14 9.48
C TYR A 110 -4.05 6.56 10.86
N HIS A 111 -3.52 5.34 10.91
CA HIS A 111 -3.06 4.75 12.16
C HIS A 111 -1.55 4.89 12.28
N PRO A 112 -1.02 5.71 13.24
CA PRO A 112 0.42 6.03 13.32
C PRO A 112 1.33 4.80 13.33
N THR A 113 1.01 3.80 14.15
CA THR A 113 1.81 2.57 14.24
C THR A 113 1.80 1.76 12.94
N ILE A 114 0.65 1.72 12.24
CA ILE A 114 0.55 1.01 10.96
C ILE A 114 1.32 1.76 9.87
N CYS A 115 1.24 3.09 9.84
CA CYS A 115 2.02 3.93 8.92
C CYS A 115 3.53 3.75 9.13
N GLU A 116 4.00 3.70 10.40
CA GLU A 116 5.40 3.41 10.74
C GLU A 116 5.84 2.07 10.12
N LYS A 117 5.09 0.99 10.35
CA LYS A 117 5.41 -0.33 9.79
C LYS A 117 5.27 -0.40 8.27
N ALA A 118 4.33 0.35 7.70
CA ALA A 118 4.18 0.47 6.26
C ALA A 118 5.39 1.16 5.62
N GLN A 119 5.89 2.22 6.24
CA GLN A 119 7.06 2.94 5.75
C GLN A 119 8.35 2.09 5.82
N GLU A 120 8.55 1.33 6.93
CA GLU A 120 9.64 0.37 7.05
C GLU A 120 9.58 -0.70 5.94
N SER A 121 8.39 -1.27 5.71
CA SER A 121 8.18 -2.30 4.69
C SER A 121 8.35 -1.75 3.27
N TRP A 122 7.90 -0.54 3.02
CA TRP A 122 8.06 0.17 1.75
C TRP A 122 9.53 0.45 1.44
N ALA A 123 10.28 0.98 2.40
CA ALA A 123 11.72 1.22 2.25
C ALA A 123 12.47 -0.09 1.96
N SER A 124 12.13 -1.19 2.65
CA SER A 124 12.69 -2.51 2.38
C SER A 124 12.38 -3.00 0.96
N LYS A 125 11.13 -2.84 0.49
CA LYS A 125 10.71 -3.17 -0.88
C LYS A 125 11.50 -2.39 -1.92
N GLN A 126 11.61 -1.08 -1.74
CA GLN A 126 12.40 -0.21 -2.62
C GLN A 126 13.87 -0.61 -2.63
N GLY A 127 14.46 -0.91 -1.47
CA GLY A 127 15.84 -1.40 -1.36
C GLY A 127 16.08 -2.71 -2.12
N HIS A 128 15.15 -3.67 -2.02
CA HIS A 128 15.22 -4.92 -2.78
C HIS A 128 15.07 -4.70 -4.29
N HIS A 129 14.21 -3.80 -4.71
CA HIS A 129 14.06 -3.45 -6.13
C HIS A 129 15.32 -2.79 -6.68
N TYR A 130 15.89 -1.84 -5.91
CA TYR A 130 17.16 -1.21 -6.28
C TYR A 130 18.30 -2.22 -6.38
N ALA A 131 18.45 -3.14 -5.42
CA ALA A 131 19.47 -4.16 -5.45
C ALA A 131 19.42 -5.00 -6.74
N LYS A 132 18.20 -5.44 -7.14
CA LYS A 132 17.97 -6.17 -8.40
C LYS A 132 18.31 -5.32 -9.62
N PHE A 133 17.96 -4.04 -9.60
CA PHE A 133 18.32 -3.09 -10.65
C PHE A 133 19.85 -2.94 -10.77
N ALA A 134 20.53 -2.64 -9.65
CA ALA A 134 21.98 -2.46 -9.62
C ALA A 134 22.74 -3.71 -10.10
N ASP A 135 22.28 -4.92 -9.71
CA ASP A 135 22.88 -6.17 -10.18
C ASP A 135 22.72 -6.37 -11.69
N ARG A 136 21.55 -6.01 -12.24
CA ARG A 136 21.32 -6.04 -13.69
C ARG A 136 22.24 -5.06 -14.41
N MET A 137 22.40 -3.85 -13.90
CA MET A 137 23.28 -2.84 -14.45
C MET A 137 24.76 -3.26 -14.40
N ARG A 138 25.22 -3.86 -13.31
CA ARG A 138 26.58 -4.41 -13.21
C ARG A 138 26.85 -5.50 -14.25
N LYS A 139 25.89 -6.41 -14.45
CA LYS A 139 25.97 -7.45 -15.50
C LYS A 139 26.02 -6.84 -16.90
N TYR A 140 25.23 -5.81 -17.13
CA TYR A 140 25.22 -5.09 -18.40
C TYR A 140 26.55 -4.37 -18.65
N ASN A 141 27.10 -3.67 -17.66
CA ASN A 141 28.39 -3.00 -17.74
C ASN A 141 29.52 -3.99 -18.04
N LYS A 142 29.53 -5.15 -17.38
CA LYS A 142 30.51 -6.21 -17.68
C LYS A 142 30.44 -6.66 -19.15
N LYS A 143 29.25 -6.72 -19.73
CA LYS A 143 29.07 -7.01 -21.16
C LYS A 143 29.64 -5.88 -22.03
N LEU A 144 29.30 -4.62 -21.72
CA LEU A 144 29.85 -3.45 -22.45
C LEU A 144 31.39 -3.43 -22.43
N GLU A 145 32.00 -3.67 -21.28
CA GLU A 145 33.44 -3.76 -21.12
C GLU A 145 34.07 -4.86 -22.03
N SER A 146 33.40 -6.03 -22.08
CA SER A 146 33.87 -7.12 -22.97
C SER A 146 33.76 -6.80 -24.45
N GLU A 147 32.85 -5.86 -24.81
CA GLU A 147 32.69 -5.33 -26.18
C GLU A 147 33.56 -4.09 -26.45
N GLY A 148 34.42 -3.66 -25.50
CA GLY A 148 35.22 -2.45 -25.62
C GLY A 148 34.45 -1.14 -25.54
N LYS A 149 33.22 -1.17 -24.99
CA LYS A 149 32.36 -0.01 -24.79
C LYS A 149 32.49 0.56 -23.38
N LYS A 150 32.18 1.85 -23.21
CA LYS A 150 32.18 2.51 -21.90
C LYS A 150 31.05 1.96 -21.04
N SER A 151 31.31 1.67 -19.77
CA SER A 151 30.32 1.34 -18.78
C SER A 151 29.45 2.55 -18.40
N ILE A 152 28.21 2.29 -18.01
CA ILE A 152 27.24 3.28 -17.58
C ILE A 152 27.34 3.43 -16.07
N ASP A 153 27.34 4.66 -15.56
CA ASP A 153 27.31 4.92 -14.13
C ASP A 153 26.01 4.45 -13.52
N ILE A 154 26.10 3.67 -12.44
CA ILE A 154 24.94 3.16 -11.73
C ILE A 154 24.51 4.25 -10.72
N PRO A 155 23.27 4.76 -10.78
CA PRO A 155 22.80 5.76 -9.85
C PRO A 155 22.77 5.24 -8.41
N THR A 156 22.76 6.13 -7.43
CA THR A 156 22.47 5.76 -6.04
C THR A 156 21.01 5.32 -5.89
N SER A 157 20.69 4.64 -4.79
CA SER A 157 19.29 4.26 -4.48
C SER A 157 18.36 5.45 -4.48
N GLU A 158 18.78 6.55 -3.87
CA GLU A 158 18.01 7.79 -3.78
C GLU A 158 17.74 8.40 -5.16
N GLN A 159 18.78 8.49 -6.01
CA GLN A 159 18.65 8.99 -7.38
C GLN A 159 17.71 8.13 -8.22
N TRP A 160 17.82 6.80 -8.07
CA TRP A 160 16.98 5.87 -8.80
C TRP A 160 15.51 5.94 -8.37
N ILE A 161 15.24 6.07 -7.06
CA ILE A 161 13.90 6.26 -6.50
C ILE A 161 13.33 7.61 -6.95
N ALA A 162 14.09 8.70 -6.85
CA ALA A 162 13.67 10.03 -7.30
C ALA A 162 13.33 10.09 -8.80
N ALA A 163 13.97 9.23 -9.60
CA ALA A 163 13.68 9.09 -11.03
C ALA A 163 12.47 8.17 -11.32
N GLY A 164 11.73 7.72 -10.31
CA GLY A 164 10.55 6.85 -10.48
C GLY A 164 10.87 5.38 -10.74
N CYS A 165 11.99 4.89 -10.23
CA CYS A 165 12.41 3.48 -10.30
C CYS A 165 12.48 2.91 -11.74
N PRO A 166 13.15 3.56 -12.69
CA PRO A 166 13.19 3.12 -14.07
C PRO A 166 13.83 1.74 -14.23
N LYS A 167 13.33 0.97 -15.19
CA LYS A 167 13.92 -0.34 -15.53
C LYS A 167 15.28 -0.21 -16.19
N ASP A 168 15.43 0.79 -17.04
CA ASP A 168 16.64 1.08 -17.79
C ASP A 168 17.18 2.44 -17.38
N TRP A 169 18.49 2.52 -17.20
CA TRP A 169 19.16 3.76 -16.85
C TRP A 169 20.11 4.15 -17.99
N VAL A 170 19.84 5.30 -18.56
CA VAL A 170 20.73 5.93 -19.53
C VAL A 170 21.26 7.20 -18.88
N GLU A 171 22.56 7.40 -18.87
CA GLU A 171 23.15 8.65 -18.42
C GLU A 171 22.50 9.79 -19.24
N SER A 172 21.62 10.56 -18.59
CA SER A 172 21.06 11.75 -19.21
C SER A 172 22.12 12.84 -19.23
N SER A 173 22.93 12.83 -20.28
CA SER A 173 23.53 14.05 -20.73
C SER A 173 22.38 14.95 -21.20
N THR A 174 22.03 15.91 -20.34
CA THR A 174 21.24 17.12 -20.66
C THR A 174 20.24 16.99 -21.81
N SER A 175 18.93 16.84 -21.50
CA SER A 175 17.85 17.64 -22.08
C SER A 175 16.48 16.93 -22.08
N VAL A 176 15.48 17.65 -21.57
CA VAL A 176 14.03 17.64 -21.90
C VAL A 176 13.27 16.31 -21.86
N PRO A 177 12.14 16.23 -21.12
CA PRO A 177 11.25 15.07 -21.11
C PRO A 177 10.62 14.85 -22.47
N GLN A 178 10.92 13.76 -23.14
CA GLN A 178 10.11 13.29 -24.26
C GLN A 178 8.85 12.62 -23.71
N GLU A 179 7.71 13.19 -24.08
CA GLU A 179 6.41 12.56 -23.90
C GLU A 179 6.38 11.18 -24.57
N PHE A 180 6.19 10.15 -23.78
CA PHE A 180 5.98 8.80 -24.29
C PHE A 180 4.58 8.69 -24.86
N HIS A 181 4.44 8.79 -26.17
CA HIS A 181 3.27 8.37 -26.90
C HIS A 181 3.04 6.86 -26.71
N ARG A 182 1.96 6.55 -26.04
CA ARG A 182 1.44 5.19 -25.87
C ARG A 182 0.87 4.72 -27.20
N ASN A 183 1.63 3.96 -27.96
CA ASN A 183 1.10 3.25 -29.13
C ASN A 183 0.29 2.03 -28.66
N SER A 184 -1.03 2.18 -28.67
CA SER A 184 -1.99 1.11 -28.58
C SER A 184 -2.18 0.48 -29.97
N ASN A 185 -1.49 -0.61 -30.26
CA ASN A 185 -1.92 -1.56 -31.29
C ASN A 185 -1.33 -2.93 -30.98
N GLY A 186 -2.15 -3.78 -30.42
CA GLY A 186 -1.88 -5.19 -30.18
C GLY A 186 -3.18 -5.96 -30.18
N THR A 187 -3.61 -6.39 -31.35
CA THR A 187 -4.73 -7.29 -31.58
C THR A 187 -4.52 -8.62 -30.86
N PRO A 188 -5.51 -9.17 -30.12
CA PRO A 188 -5.41 -10.53 -29.57
C PRO A 188 -5.53 -11.54 -30.69
N LYS A 189 -4.56 -12.42 -30.83
CA LYS A 189 -4.71 -13.65 -31.62
C LYS A 189 -5.44 -14.69 -30.76
N GLU A 190 -6.63 -15.05 -31.22
CA GLU A 190 -7.39 -16.22 -30.81
C GLU A 190 -6.56 -17.50 -31.05
N SER A 191 -6.23 -18.22 -30.01
CA SER A 191 -5.78 -19.62 -30.11
C SER A 191 -6.93 -20.52 -29.70
N GLN A 192 -7.57 -21.09 -30.71
CA GLN A 192 -8.40 -22.27 -30.55
C GLN A 192 -7.53 -23.43 -30.06
N ASN A 193 -7.89 -24.01 -28.93
CA ASN A 193 -7.46 -25.36 -28.60
C ASN A 193 -8.63 -26.18 -28.08
N GLN A 194 -8.81 -27.32 -28.75
CA GLN A 194 -9.94 -28.22 -28.66
C GLN A 194 -9.94 -29.04 -27.37
N SER A 195 -11.13 -29.41 -27.02
CA SER A 195 -11.61 -30.37 -26.04
C SER A 195 -10.75 -31.61 -25.83
N SER A 196 -10.63 -32.03 -24.59
CA SER A 196 -10.89 -33.43 -24.21
C SER A 196 -10.92 -33.63 -22.70
N GLY A 197 -12.01 -34.26 -22.24
CA GLY A 197 -11.97 -35.24 -21.18
C GLY A 197 -12.16 -34.80 -19.74
N ILE A 198 -13.42 -34.76 -19.29
CA ILE A 198 -13.77 -34.89 -17.88
C ILE A 198 -13.67 -36.38 -17.51
N PRO A 199 -13.11 -36.74 -16.37
CA PRO A 199 -13.61 -37.83 -15.58
C PRO A 199 -14.21 -37.37 -14.26
N SER A 200 -15.49 -37.64 -14.12
CA SER A 200 -16.21 -37.72 -12.86
C SER A 200 -15.52 -38.68 -11.90
N ASN A 201 -15.30 -38.27 -10.68
CA ASN A 201 -15.19 -39.24 -9.59
C ASN A 201 -15.96 -38.76 -8.36
N SER A 202 -16.93 -39.56 -8.04
CA SER A 202 -17.82 -39.49 -6.91
C SER A 202 -17.14 -39.94 -5.63
N ALA A 203 -17.71 -39.46 -4.52
CA ALA A 203 -17.67 -39.98 -3.18
C ALA A 203 -16.40 -39.82 -2.36
N LEU A 204 -16.54 -39.06 -1.27
CA LEU A 204 -16.24 -39.58 0.06
C LEU A 204 -17.04 -38.80 1.12
N LYS A 205 -17.85 -39.59 1.84
CA LYS A 205 -18.52 -39.29 3.09
C LYS A 205 -17.51 -39.21 4.26
N GLY A 206 -17.96 -38.57 5.32
CA GLY A 206 -17.49 -38.79 6.68
C GLY A 206 -16.74 -37.58 7.19
N GLU A 207 -16.90 -37.08 8.31
CA GLU A 207 -17.69 -37.27 9.52
C GLU A 207 -17.31 -36.11 10.43
N VAL A 208 -18.30 -35.66 11.15
CA VAL A 208 -18.25 -34.65 12.24
C VAL A 208 -17.46 -35.22 13.42
N ILE A 209 -16.55 -34.44 13.98
CA ILE A 209 -16.40 -34.27 15.42
C ILE A 209 -16.05 -32.82 15.69
#